data_9a4cdf145d9d074073188a52fbf890ef
#
_entry.id   9a4cdf145d9d074073188a52fbf890ef
#
_cell.length_a   1.000
_cell.length_b   1.000
_cell.length_c   1.000
_cell.angle_alpha   90.00
_cell.angle_beta   90.00
_cell.angle_gamma   90.00
#
_symmetry.space_group_name_H-M   'P 1'
#
loop_
_entity.id
_entity.type
_entity.pdbx_description
1 polymer ?
#
loop_
_entity_poly.entity_id
_entity_poly.type
_entity_poly.pdbx_seq_one_letter_code
_entity_poly.pdbx_strand_id
1 'polypeptide(L)'
;MHLDICYCSPLIRARKTAEILLEGRNVPIVTDDRLKEMCFGEYEGIENSFSIPDCPINLLFFHPEQYTSSIGGAETFDELFGRTGEFLDEVIYPQIKEGKDILIVGHGAMNASIVCRIKNLPVSEFWSAGLDQCKMMRLL
;
A
#
# COMPACT_ATOMS: atom_id res chain seq x y z
N MET A 1 12.54 -15.27 12.02
CA MET A 1 11.20 -14.64 12.08
C MET A 1 10.14 -15.67 11.74
N HIS A 2 9.16 -15.82 12.60
CA HIS A 2 8.03 -16.72 12.35
C HIS A 2 6.94 -15.98 11.58
N LEU A 3 6.40 -16.62 10.55
CA LEU A 3 5.27 -16.08 9.77
C LEU A 3 4.27 -17.21 9.51
N ASP A 4 3.00 -16.92 9.72
CA ASP A 4 1.91 -17.89 9.51
C ASP A 4 1.33 -17.80 8.11
N ILE A 5 1.22 -16.59 7.54
CA ILE A 5 0.62 -16.36 6.23
C ILE A 5 1.15 -15.06 5.63
N CYS A 6 1.17 -15.01 4.31
CA CYS A 6 1.49 -13.80 3.55
C CYS A 6 0.32 -13.41 2.67
N TYR A 7 -0.09 -12.16 2.75
CA TYR A 7 -1.03 -11.55 1.81
C TYR A 7 -0.25 -10.64 0.88
N CYS A 8 -0.48 -10.74 -0.42
CA CYS A 8 0.23 -9.88 -1.35
C CYS A 8 -0.66 -9.38 -2.49
N SER A 9 -0.23 -8.27 -3.08
CA SER A 9 -0.82 -7.77 -4.31
C SER A 9 -0.75 -8.84 -5.41
N PRO A 10 -1.77 -8.96 -6.27
CA PRO A 10 -1.74 -9.91 -7.38
C PRO A 10 -0.78 -9.52 -8.50
N LEU A 11 -0.20 -8.32 -8.48
CA LEU A 11 0.74 -7.89 -9.49
C LEU A 11 2.04 -8.70 -9.43
N ILE A 12 2.61 -9.00 -10.61
CA ILE A 12 3.76 -9.91 -10.72
C ILE A 12 4.93 -9.46 -9.86
N ARG A 13 5.26 -8.17 -9.85
CA ARG A 13 6.40 -7.66 -9.07
C ARG A 13 6.25 -7.87 -7.57
N ALA A 14 5.02 -7.75 -7.05
CA ALA A 14 4.76 -8.00 -5.64
C ALA A 14 4.80 -9.49 -5.32
N ARG A 15 4.23 -10.32 -6.18
CA ARG A 15 4.28 -11.78 -6.02
C ARG A 15 5.70 -12.31 -6.01
N LYS A 16 6.54 -11.83 -6.93
CA LYS A 16 7.96 -12.22 -6.97
C LYS A 16 8.68 -11.82 -5.68
N THR A 17 8.40 -10.64 -5.17
CA THR A 17 8.97 -10.19 -3.89
C THR A 17 8.57 -11.14 -2.76
N ALA A 18 7.28 -11.48 -2.68
CA ALA A 18 6.80 -12.41 -1.66
C ALA A 18 7.44 -13.78 -1.78
N GLU A 19 7.54 -14.31 -2.99
CA GLU A 19 8.15 -15.61 -3.26
C GLU A 19 9.62 -15.65 -2.84
N ILE A 20 10.37 -14.58 -3.13
CA ILE A 20 11.78 -14.46 -2.75
C ILE A 20 11.93 -14.38 -1.23
N LEU A 21 11.12 -13.54 -0.58
CA LEU A 21 11.17 -13.37 0.87
C LEU A 21 10.85 -14.67 1.62
N LEU A 22 9.98 -15.48 1.06
CA LEU A 22 9.50 -16.71 1.71
C LEU A 22 10.14 -17.98 1.16
N GLU A 23 11.16 -17.85 0.31
CA GLU A 23 11.89 -18.98 -0.25
C GLU A 23 12.42 -19.87 0.87
N GLY A 24 12.17 -21.18 0.75
CA GLY A 24 12.57 -22.14 1.78
C GLY A 24 11.69 -22.17 3.03
N ARG A 25 10.64 -21.36 3.07
CA ARG A 25 9.67 -21.33 4.17
C ARG A 25 8.34 -21.94 3.73
N ASN A 26 7.68 -22.61 4.63
CA ASN A 26 6.36 -23.20 4.36
C ASN A 26 5.26 -22.22 4.77
N VAL A 27 5.21 -21.05 4.11
CA VAL A 27 4.26 -19.99 4.38
C VAL A 27 3.35 -19.81 3.16
N PRO A 28 2.02 -19.95 3.30
CA PRO A 28 1.11 -19.75 2.17
C PRO A 28 1.06 -18.28 1.75
N ILE A 29 0.96 -18.05 0.45
CA ILE A 29 0.83 -16.72 -0.15
C ILE A 29 -0.57 -16.60 -0.73
N VAL A 30 -1.33 -15.63 -0.25
CA VAL A 30 -2.70 -15.35 -0.70
C VAL A 30 -2.72 -13.97 -1.33
N THR A 31 -3.24 -13.86 -2.55
CA THR A 31 -3.38 -12.56 -3.22
C THR A 31 -4.73 -11.92 -2.90
N ASP A 32 -4.75 -10.59 -2.86
CA ASP A 32 -5.98 -9.81 -2.64
C ASP A 32 -5.91 -8.54 -3.51
N ASP A 33 -6.95 -8.33 -4.30
CA ASP A 33 -7.01 -7.17 -5.21
C ASP A 33 -6.97 -5.83 -4.49
N ARG A 34 -7.39 -5.80 -3.23
CA ARG A 34 -7.34 -4.58 -2.42
C ARG A 34 -5.91 -4.13 -2.10
N LEU A 35 -4.92 -4.96 -2.39
CA LEU A 35 -3.50 -4.66 -2.19
C LEU A 35 -2.80 -4.17 -3.46
N LYS A 36 -3.52 -3.94 -4.55
CA LYS A 36 -2.95 -3.32 -5.76
C LYS A 36 -2.48 -1.90 -5.46
N GLU A 37 -1.50 -1.45 -6.24
CA GLU A 37 -1.02 -0.08 -6.10
C GLU A 37 -2.12 0.94 -6.38
N MET A 38 -1.98 2.12 -5.79
CA MET A 38 -2.84 3.25 -6.05
C MET A 38 -2.89 3.55 -7.55
N CYS A 39 -4.10 3.74 -8.09
CA CYS A 39 -4.28 4.08 -9.48
C CYS A 39 -4.01 5.57 -9.70
N PHE A 40 -3.14 5.88 -10.67
CA PHE A 40 -2.83 7.28 -11.01
C PHE A 40 -3.54 7.75 -12.28
N GLY A 41 -4.52 6.97 -12.79
CA GLY A 41 -5.33 7.35 -13.94
C GLY A 41 -4.50 7.64 -15.19
N GLU A 42 -4.74 8.79 -15.83
CA GLU A 42 -4.00 9.18 -17.03
C GLU A 42 -2.53 9.51 -16.78
N TYR A 43 -2.12 9.60 -15.50
CA TYR A 43 -0.72 9.83 -15.12
C TYR A 43 0.04 8.54 -14.85
N GLU A 44 -0.56 7.39 -15.11
CA GLU A 44 0.14 6.10 -15.02
C GLU A 44 1.32 6.08 -16.00
N GLY A 45 2.45 5.56 -15.52
CA GLY A 45 3.66 5.43 -16.33
C GLY A 45 4.42 6.73 -16.57
N ILE A 46 3.96 7.85 -16.02
CA ILE A 46 4.72 9.09 -16.08
C ILE A 46 5.81 9.03 -15.02
N GLU A 47 7.04 8.85 -15.50
CA GLU A 47 8.20 8.92 -14.63
C GLU A 47 8.45 10.38 -14.26
N ASN A 48 8.64 10.63 -12.96
CA ASN A 48 9.12 11.93 -12.49
C ASN A 48 8.20 13.11 -12.85
N SER A 49 6.90 12.99 -12.53
CA SER A 49 5.93 14.08 -12.70
C SER A 49 6.38 15.38 -12.01
N PHE A 50 7.25 15.27 -11.00
CA PHE A 50 7.81 16.39 -10.25
C PHE A 50 8.65 17.32 -11.11
N SER A 51 9.23 16.83 -12.19
CA SER A 51 10.03 17.64 -13.12
C SER A 51 9.18 18.32 -14.20
N ILE A 52 7.90 18.01 -14.27
CA ILE A 52 6.96 18.62 -15.22
C ILE A 52 6.31 19.82 -14.53
N PRO A 53 6.59 21.08 -14.99
CA PRO A 53 5.98 22.26 -14.39
C PRO A 53 4.45 22.20 -14.44
N ASP A 54 3.81 22.57 -13.35
CA ASP A 54 2.34 22.64 -13.24
C ASP A 54 1.59 21.35 -13.56
N CYS A 55 2.23 20.18 -13.42
CA CYS A 55 1.55 18.91 -13.62
C CYS A 55 0.45 18.75 -12.54
N PRO A 56 -0.83 18.61 -12.94
CA PRO A 56 -1.93 18.60 -11.95
C PRO A 56 -1.82 17.52 -10.89
N ILE A 57 -1.25 16.35 -11.22
CA ILE A 57 -1.10 15.24 -10.28
C ILE A 57 -0.11 15.55 -9.14
N ASN A 58 0.73 16.58 -9.30
CA ASN A 58 1.68 16.95 -8.27
C ASN A 58 0.99 17.41 -6.98
N LEU A 59 -0.27 17.82 -7.03
CA LEU A 59 -1.05 18.10 -5.84
C LEU A 59 -1.11 16.88 -4.91
N LEU A 60 -1.31 15.71 -5.48
CA LEU A 60 -1.32 14.44 -4.74
C LEU A 60 -0.02 14.21 -3.96
N PHE A 61 1.12 14.55 -4.56
CA PHE A 61 2.44 14.28 -3.97
C PHE A 61 2.90 15.37 -3.01
N PHE A 62 2.67 16.64 -3.34
CA PHE A 62 3.18 17.77 -2.54
C PHE A 62 2.19 18.28 -1.49
N HIS A 63 0.89 18.17 -1.77
CA HIS A 63 -0.16 18.65 -0.87
C HIS A 63 -1.28 17.60 -0.77
N PRO A 64 -0.98 16.41 -0.23
CA PRO A 64 -1.96 15.33 -0.18
C PRO A 64 -3.22 15.71 0.58
N GLU A 65 -3.12 16.58 1.58
CA GLU A 65 -4.29 17.07 2.35
C GLU A 65 -5.26 17.90 1.51
N GLN A 66 -4.80 18.41 0.35
CA GLN A 66 -5.63 19.17 -0.58
C GLN A 66 -6.17 18.31 -1.73
N TYR A 67 -5.70 17.08 -1.86
CA TYR A 67 -6.15 16.14 -2.89
C TYR A 67 -7.42 15.44 -2.41
N THR A 68 -8.56 16.11 -2.57
CA THR A 68 -9.85 15.64 -2.07
C THR A 68 -10.79 15.12 -3.16
N SER A 69 -10.43 15.32 -4.42
CA SER A 69 -11.18 14.79 -5.56
C SER A 69 -10.23 14.33 -6.65
N SER A 70 -10.70 13.36 -7.46
CA SER A 70 -9.87 12.74 -8.50
C SER A 70 -9.38 13.77 -9.53
N ILE A 71 -8.11 13.64 -9.91
CA ILE A 71 -7.48 14.38 -10.99
C ILE A 71 -7.07 13.37 -12.06
N GLY A 72 -7.55 13.55 -13.29
CA GLY A 72 -7.20 12.69 -14.41
C GLY A 72 -7.59 11.22 -14.23
N GLY A 73 -8.64 10.94 -13.48
CA GLY A 73 -9.07 9.58 -13.20
C GLY A 73 -8.24 8.85 -12.14
N ALA A 74 -7.30 9.53 -11.48
CA ALA A 74 -6.50 8.94 -10.42
C ALA A 74 -7.39 8.62 -9.20
N GLU A 75 -7.00 7.58 -8.48
CA GLU A 75 -7.67 7.17 -7.24
C GLU A 75 -7.55 8.28 -6.18
N THR A 76 -8.60 8.51 -5.41
CA THR A 76 -8.54 9.43 -4.27
C THR A 76 -7.99 8.73 -3.03
N PHE A 77 -7.58 9.50 -2.03
CA PHE A 77 -7.17 8.92 -0.74
C PHE A 77 -8.35 8.21 -0.06
N ASP A 78 -9.56 8.77 -0.15
CA ASP A 78 -10.73 8.11 0.44
C ASP A 78 -10.98 6.73 -0.17
N GLU A 79 -10.82 6.60 -1.49
CA GLU A 79 -10.96 5.32 -2.17
C GLU A 79 -9.85 4.34 -1.74
N LEU A 80 -8.60 4.80 -1.70
CA LEU A 80 -7.47 3.99 -1.28
C LEU A 80 -7.61 3.53 0.17
N PHE A 81 -7.88 4.46 1.09
CA PHE A 81 -8.06 4.13 2.51
C PHE A 81 -9.28 3.23 2.73
N GLY A 82 -10.33 3.42 1.91
CA GLY A 82 -11.52 2.58 1.98
C GLY A 82 -11.22 1.12 1.71
N ARG A 83 -10.53 0.82 0.60
CA ARG A 83 -10.24 -0.57 0.22
C ARG A 83 -9.19 -1.21 1.12
N THR A 84 -8.15 -0.50 1.51
CA THR A 84 -7.12 -1.07 2.41
C THR A 84 -7.66 -1.21 3.84
N GLY A 85 -8.51 -0.29 4.29
CA GLY A 85 -9.18 -0.41 5.57
C GLY A 85 -10.12 -1.59 5.64
N GLU A 86 -10.90 -1.83 4.59
CA GLU A 86 -11.76 -3.01 4.48
C GLU A 86 -10.94 -4.29 4.58
N PHE A 87 -9.80 -4.34 3.87
CA PHE A 87 -8.89 -5.49 3.95
C PHE A 87 -8.38 -5.71 5.38
N LEU A 88 -7.95 -4.66 6.07
CA LEU A 88 -7.50 -4.77 7.45
C LEU A 88 -8.60 -5.28 8.38
N ASP A 89 -9.80 -4.73 8.25
CA ASP A 89 -10.93 -5.08 9.13
C ASP A 89 -11.42 -6.51 8.89
N GLU A 90 -11.49 -6.94 7.64
CA GLU A 90 -12.04 -8.26 7.30
C GLU A 90 -11.01 -9.39 7.40
N VAL A 91 -9.75 -9.12 7.08
CA VAL A 91 -8.74 -10.16 6.91
C VAL A 91 -7.67 -10.12 7.99
N ILE A 92 -7.12 -8.96 8.29
CA ILE A 92 -5.94 -8.85 9.14
C ILE A 92 -6.28 -8.86 10.63
N TYR A 93 -7.13 -7.95 11.07
CA TYR A 93 -7.41 -7.82 12.51
C TYR A 93 -7.99 -9.08 13.13
N PRO A 94 -8.90 -9.83 12.48
CA PRO A 94 -9.37 -11.10 13.04
C PRO A 94 -8.26 -12.12 13.27
N GLN A 95 -7.29 -12.20 12.34
CA GLN A 95 -6.17 -13.14 12.45
C GLN A 95 -5.13 -12.68 13.48
N ILE A 96 -4.91 -11.37 13.61
CA ILE A 96 -4.04 -10.83 14.67
C ILE A 96 -4.61 -11.18 16.05
N LYS A 97 -5.93 -11.11 16.23
CA LYS A 97 -6.58 -11.52 17.47
C LYS A 97 -6.38 -13.00 17.77
N GLU A 98 -6.21 -13.82 16.75
CA GLU A 98 -5.91 -15.25 16.90
C GLU A 98 -4.42 -15.52 17.17
N GLY A 99 -3.60 -14.49 17.23
CA GLY A 99 -2.17 -14.59 17.49
C GLY A 99 -1.32 -14.94 16.29
N LYS A 100 -1.83 -14.77 15.06
CA LYS A 100 -1.09 -15.06 13.84
C LYS A 100 -0.12 -13.94 13.48
N ASP A 101 1.03 -14.33 12.92
CA ASP A 101 2.03 -13.42 12.38
C ASP A 101 1.84 -13.34 10.86
N ILE A 102 1.57 -12.13 10.36
CA ILE A 102 1.18 -11.89 8.97
C ILE A 102 2.19 -10.99 8.28
N LEU A 103 2.59 -11.38 7.07
CA LEU A 103 3.36 -10.53 6.18
C LEU A 103 2.43 -9.95 5.12
N ILE A 104 2.55 -8.66 4.86
CA ILE A 104 1.86 -7.99 3.75
C ILE A 104 2.90 -7.49 2.77
N VAL A 105 2.77 -7.87 1.51
CA VAL A 105 3.66 -7.42 0.43
C VAL A 105 2.83 -6.68 -0.60
N GLY A 106 3.13 -5.41 -0.80
CA GLY A 106 2.38 -4.56 -1.71
C GLY A 106 3.24 -3.54 -2.42
N HIS A 107 2.79 -2.31 -2.42
CA HIS A 107 3.38 -1.22 -3.19
C HIS A 107 3.47 0.04 -2.34
N GLY A 108 4.27 1.02 -2.80
CA GLY A 108 4.59 2.20 -2.01
C GLY A 108 3.39 2.96 -1.45
N ALA A 109 2.47 3.39 -2.30
CA ALA A 109 1.31 4.16 -1.86
C ALA A 109 0.32 3.29 -1.07
N MET A 110 0.07 2.07 -1.54
CA MET A 110 -0.82 1.15 -0.84
C MET A 110 -0.28 0.84 0.56
N ASN A 111 1.01 0.55 0.67
CA ASN A 111 1.66 0.32 1.97
C ASN A 111 1.55 1.54 2.87
N ALA A 112 1.75 2.75 2.33
CA ALA A 112 1.62 3.99 3.09
C ALA A 112 0.23 4.16 3.68
N SER A 113 -0.82 3.77 2.95
CA SER A 113 -2.20 3.84 3.45
C SER A 113 -2.41 2.94 4.66
N ILE A 114 -1.83 1.74 4.64
CA ILE A 114 -1.91 0.80 5.77
C ILE A 114 -1.16 1.36 6.98
N VAL A 115 0.04 1.88 6.77
CA VAL A 115 0.84 2.47 7.86
C VAL A 115 0.09 3.64 8.50
N CYS A 116 -0.46 4.55 7.68
CA CYS A 116 -1.23 5.68 8.19
C CYS A 116 -2.43 5.23 9.02
N ARG A 117 -3.14 4.20 8.55
CA ARG A 117 -4.32 3.72 9.26
C ARG A 117 -3.97 3.05 10.58
N ILE A 118 -2.95 2.19 10.60
CA ILE A 118 -2.53 1.49 11.82
C ILE A 118 -1.93 2.46 12.85
N LYS A 119 -1.12 3.41 12.40
CA LYS A 119 -0.48 4.40 13.28
C LYS A 119 -1.33 5.63 13.52
N ASN A 120 -2.50 5.72 12.91
CA ASN A 120 -3.41 6.85 13.02
C ASN A 120 -2.75 8.18 12.63
N LEU A 121 -2.08 8.19 11.47
CA LEU A 121 -1.41 9.37 10.95
C LEU A 121 -2.34 10.17 10.03
N PRO A 122 -2.21 11.51 9.99
CA PRO A 122 -2.98 12.34 9.06
C PRO A 122 -2.50 12.17 7.62
N VAL A 123 -3.37 12.49 6.65
CA VAL A 123 -3.05 12.41 5.22
C VAL A 123 -1.83 13.28 4.86
N SER A 124 -1.63 14.40 5.54
CA SER A 124 -0.45 15.24 5.32
C SER A 124 0.88 14.52 5.50
N GLU A 125 0.90 13.42 6.27
CA GLU A 125 2.08 12.60 6.50
C GLU A 125 2.12 11.34 5.62
N PHE A 126 1.21 11.22 4.65
CA PHE A 126 1.04 10.02 3.84
C PHE A 126 2.35 9.57 3.18
N TRP A 127 3.02 10.46 2.48
CA TRP A 127 4.22 10.08 1.73
C TRP A 127 5.44 9.82 2.61
N SER A 128 5.49 10.41 3.79
CA SER A 128 6.56 10.14 4.76
C SER A 128 6.33 8.85 5.56
N ALA A 129 5.10 8.36 5.56
CA ALA A 129 4.73 7.14 6.29
C ALA A 129 5.16 5.86 5.57
N GLY A 130 5.36 5.93 4.23
CA GLY A 130 5.65 4.76 3.42
C GLY A 130 7.02 4.15 3.68
N LEU A 131 7.20 2.94 3.15
CA LEU A 131 8.47 2.23 3.20
C LEU A 131 9.31 2.54 1.98
N ASP A 132 10.62 2.61 2.16
CA ASP A 132 11.56 2.55 1.05
C ASP A 132 11.51 1.17 0.40
N GLN A 133 11.85 1.10 -0.89
CA GLN A 133 11.91 -0.17 -1.59
C GLN A 133 12.83 -1.16 -0.88
N CYS A 134 12.46 -2.43 -0.91
CA CYS A 134 13.21 -3.53 -0.29
C CYS A 134 13.36 -3.41 1.23
N LYS A 135 12.48 -2.68 1.88
CA LYS A 135 12.43 -2.57 3.34
C LYS A 135 11.22 -3.29 3.91
N MET A 136 11.37 -3.78 5.13
CA MET A 136 10.30 -4.41 5.89
C MET A 136 10.09 -3.61 7.18
N MET A 137 8.83 -3.36 7.53
CA MET A 137 8.47 -2.63 8.74
C MET A 137 7.51 -3.48 9.58
N ARG A 138 7.77 -3.58 10.87
CA ARG A 138 6.84 -4.20 11.80
C ARG A 138 5.86 -3.15 12.31
N LEU A 139 4.56 -3.41 12.17
CA LEU A 139 3.51 -2.46 12.55
C LEU A 139 2.78 -2.83 13.84
N LEU A 140 2.68 -4.11 14.11
CA LEU A 140 1.95 -4.62 15.27
C LEU A 140 2.72 -5.71 16.00
#